data_9b5c1567bf1f3ae27dc36c9b5c77d1e3
#
_entry.id   9b5c1567bf1f3ae27dc36c9b5c77d1e3
#
_cell.length_a   1.000
_cell.length_b   1.000
_cell.length_c   1.000
_cell.angle_alpha   90.00
_cell.angle_beta   90.00
_cell.angle_gamma   90.00
#
_symmetry.space_group_name_H-M   'P 1'
#
loop_
_entity.id
_entity.type
_entity.pdbx_description
1 polymer ?
#
loop_
_entity_poly.entity_id
_entity_poly.type
_entity_poly.pdbx_seq_one_letter_code
_entity_poly.pdbx_strand_id
1 'polypeptide(L)' 'MATKTANLYVRIEPEVKKQAEDILSTLGIPASNAITMFYKQIILNRGLPFEVKVPADKPINVSELDET' A
#
# COMPACT_ATOMS: atom_id res chain seq x y z
N MET A 1 0.37 -24.21 18.32
CA MET A 1 -0.44 -24.24 17.45
C MET A 1 0.04 -23.78 16.20
N ALA A 2 -0.13 -24.32 15.33
CA ALA A 2 0.39 -23.98 14.13
C ALA A 2 -0.54 -23.10 13.42
N THR A 3 -0.07 -22.06 12.90
CA THR A 3 -0.89 -21.27 12.13
C THR A 3 -0.54 -21.57 10.75
N LYS A 4 -1.52 -21.60 9.90
CA LYS A 4 -1.28 -21.78 8.52
C LYS A 4 -0.82 -20.49 7.95
N THR A 5 0.15 -20.58 7.06
CA THR A 5 0.63 -19.38 6.41
C THR A 5 0.37 -19.51 4.92
N ALA A 6 0.24 -18.40 4.28
CA ALA A 6 0.04 -18.35 2.84
C ALA A 6 1.10 -17.45 2.24
N ASN A 7 1.49 -17.77 1.02
CA ASN A 7 2.48 -16.96 0.34
C ASN A 7 1.82 -15.86 -0.43
N LEU A 8 2.50 -14.75 -0.52
CA LEU A 8 1.99 -13.62 -1.27
C LEU A 8 3.01 -13.26 -2.34
N TYR A 9 2.59 -13.31 -3.58
CA TYR A 9 3.48 -12.96 -4.67
C TYR A 9 2.97 -11.68 -5.29
N VAL A 10 3.79 -10.65 -5.23
CA VAL A 10 3.40 -9.35 -5.72
C VAL A 10 4.51 -8.78 -6.56
N ARG A 11 4.16 -8.16 -7.67
CA ARG A 11 5.14 -7.49 -8.49
C ARG A 11 5.09 -6.02 -8.20
N ILE A 12 6.23 -5.45 -7.89
CA ILE A 12 6.32 -4.06 -7.52
C ILE A 12 7.47 -3.45 -8.29
N GLU A 13 7.30 -2.22 -8.72
CA GLU A 13 8.36 -1.54 -9.43
C GLU A 13 9.58 -1.46 -8.54
N PRO A 14 10.76 -1.70 -9.09
CA PRO A 14 11.97 -1.72 -8.28
C PRO A 14 12.21 -0.42 -7.53
N GLU A 15 11.86 0.71 -8.13
CA GLU A 15 12.07 1.98 -7.50
C GLU A 15 11.18 2.13 -6.27
N VAL A 16 9.92 1.72 -6.40
CA VAL A 16 8.98 1.80 -5.28
C VAL A 16 9.42 0.86 -4.17
N LYS A 17 9.84 -0.34 -4.55
CA LYS A 17 10.25 -1.31 -3.57
C LYS A 17 11.47 -0.81 -2.79
N LYS A 18 12.44 -0.24 -3.49
CA LYS A 18 13.64 0.23 -2.85
C LYS A 18 13.34 1.36 -1.88
N GLN A 19 12.57 2.34 -2.32
CA GLN A 19 12.27 3.48 -1.47
C GLN A 19 11.49 3.07 -0.24
N ALA A 20 10.52 2.19 -0.42
CA ALA A 20 9.71 1.75 0.72
C ALA A 20 10.56 0.95 1.69
N GLU A 21 11.39 0.07 1.18
CA GLU A 21 12.20 -0.77 2.06
C GLU A 21 13.28 0.03 2.75
N ASP A 22 13.78 1.08 2.12
CA ASP A 22 14.75 1.93 2.78
C ASP A 22 14.11 2.62 3.99
N ILE A 23 12.89 3.10 3.82
CA ILE A 23 12.19 3.73 4.91
C ILE A 23 11.89 2.72 6.01
N LEU A 24 11.43 1.53 5.63
CA LEU A 24 11.14 0.51 6.61
C LEU A 24 12.39 0.10 7.37
N SER A 25 13.51 0.05 6.68
CA SER A 25 14.76 -0.29 7.32
C SER A 25 15.12 0.75 8.37
N THR A 26 14.90 2.01 8.06
CA THR A 26 15.16 3.08 9.03
C THR A 26 14.27 2.91 10.25
N LEU A 27 13.05 2.42 10.04
CA LEU A 27 12.14 2.21 11.15
C LEU A 27 12.36 0.88 11.85
N GLY A 28 13.24 0.06 11.31
CA GLY A 28 13.49 -1.24 11.93
C GLY A 28 12.38 -2.25 11.68
N ILE A 29 11.63 -2.08 10.59
CA ILE A 29 10.52 -2.95 10.31
C ILE A 29 10.82 -3.77 9.07
N PRO A 30 10.82 -5.10 9.17
CA PRO A 30 10.99 -5.93 7.99
C PRO A 30 9.82 -5.74 7.02
N ALA A 31 10.10 -5.85 5.75
CA ALA A 31 9.05 -5.66 4.75
C ALA A 31 7.89 -6.61 4.95
N SER A 32 8.17 -7.85 5.31
CA SER A 32 7.10 -8.82 5.50
C SER A 32 6.17 -8.39 6.64
N ASN A 33 6.75 -7.80 7.68
CA ASN A 33 5.92 -7.33 8.79
C ASN A 33 5.08 -6.13 8.36
N ALA A 34 5.64 -5.27 7.53
CA ALA A 34 4.88 -4.12 7.05
C ALA A 34 3.68 -4.58 6.24
N ILE A 35 3.86 -5.59 5.43
CA ILE A 35 2.76 -6.10 4.62
C ILE A 35 1.67 -6.68 5.52
N THR A 36 2.08 -7.43 6.54
CA THR A 36 1.13 -7.99 7.47
C THR A 36 0.37 -6.89 8.21
N MET A 37 1.10 -5.85 8.62
CA MET A 37 0.48 -4.74 9.31
C MET A 37 -0.55 -4.04 8.42
N PHE A 38 -0.22 -3.88 7.15
CA PHE A 38 -1.14 -3.24 6.22
C PHE A 38 -2.40 -4.06 6.06
N TYR A 39 -2.25 -5.36 5.91
CA TYR A 39 -3.41 -6.23 5.77
C TYR A 39 -4.28 -6.19 7.01
N LYS A 40 -3.67 -6.15 8.19
CA LYS A 40 -4.45 -6.08 9.41
C LYS A 40 -5.21 -4.75 9.48
N GLN A 41 -4.62 -3.67 9.00
CA GLN A 41 -5.29 -2.40 8.98
C GLN A 41 -6.48 -2.42 8.03
N ILE A 42 -6.36 -3.14 6.93
CA ILE A 42 -7.48 -3.27 6.02
C ILE A 42 -8.64 -3.96 6.72
N ILE A 43 -8.34 -4.99 7.49
CA ILE A 43 -9.39 -5.72 8.20
C ILE A 43 -10.04 -4.83 9.25
N LEU A 44 -9.22 -4.11 10.00
CA LEU A 44 -9.74 -3.27 11.06
C LEU A 44 -10.60 -2.14 10.52
N ASN A 45 -10.20 -1.58 9.39
CA ASN A 45 -10.93 -0.47 8.82
C ASN A 45 -12.02 -0.90 7.85
N ARG A 46 -12.10 -2.21 7.57
CA ARG A 46 -13.04 -2.69 6.59
C ARG A 46 -12.87 -1.98 5.29
N GLY A 47 -11.66 -1.70 4.93
CA GLY A 47 -11.32 -0.97 3.73
C GLY A 47 -9.89 -0.50 3.87
N LEU A 48 -9.44 0.31 2.96
CA LEU A 48 -8.07 0.80 3.03
C LEU A 48 -7.94 1.81 4.15
N PRO A 49 -6.81 1.83 4.83
CA PRO A 49 -6.60 2.77 5.93
C PRO A 49 -6.30 4.19 5.44
N PHE A 50 -6.61 4.47 4.19
CA PHE A 50 -6.44 5.81 3.67
C PHE A 50 -7.35 5.94 2.47
N GLU A 51 -7.60 7.16 2.05
CA GLU A 51 -8.47 7.39 0.93
C GLU A 51 -7.73 7.14 -0.36
N VAL A 52 -8.38 6.49 -1.29
CA VAL A 52 -7.81 6.26 -2.60
C VAL A 52 -8.57 7.12 -3.57
N LYS A 53 -8.02 8.25 -3.88
CA LYS A 53 -8.66 9.14 -4.81
C LYS A 53 -7.60 10.05 -5.39
N VAL A 54 -7.97 10.79 -6.36
CA VAL A 54 -7.04 11.68 -7.01
C VAL A 54 -6.65 12.79 -6.04
N PRO A 55 -5.36 13.08 -5.91
CA PRO A 55 -4.95 14.11 -4.97
C PRO A 55 -5.58 15.44 -5.27
N ALA A 56 -5.98 16.13 -4.23
CA ALA A 56 -6.67 17.39 -4.40
C ALA A 56 -5.76 18.45 -4.98
N ASP A 57 -4.48 18.37 -4.69
CA ASP A 57 -3.59 19.39 -5.19
C ASP A 57 -3.27 19.17 -6.65
N LYS A 58 -3.80 18.10 -7.27
CA LYS A 58 -3.55 17.87 -8.62
C LYS A 58 -4.80 18.21 -9.34
N PRO A 59 -4.88 19.28 -10.02
CA PRO A 59 -6.12 19.69 -10.66
C PRO A 59 -6.49 18.69 -11.73
N ILE A 60 -7.68 18.21 -11.63
CA ILE A 60 -8.16 17.29 -12.57
C ILE A 60 -9.05 18.05 -13.46
N ASN A 61 -8.76 18.03 -14.72
CA ASN A 61 -9.60 18.70 -15.66
C ASN A 61 -10.85 17.93 -15.75
N VAL A 62 -11.92 18.57 -15.51
CA VAL A 62 -13.20 17.90 -15.57
C VAL A 62 -13.41 17.26 -16.91
N SER A 63 -12.93 17.89 -17.94
CA SER A 63 -13.12 17.29 -19.24
C SER A 63 -12.32 16.01 -19.35
N GLU A 64 -11.24 15.89 -18.62
CA GLU A 64 -10.52 14.66 -18.66
C GLU A 64 -11.30 13.58 -17.97
N LEU A 65 -11.99 13.95 -16.94
CA LEU A 65 -12.77 12.97 -16.24
C LEU A 65 -13.98 12.61 -17.02
N ASP A 66 -14.61 13.63 -17.54
CA ASP A 66 -15.79 13.37 -18.20
C ASP A 66 -15.60 12.90 -19.50
N GLU A 67 -14.62 13.07 -20.00
CA GLU A 67 -14.42 12.71 -21.19
C GLU A 67 -14.74 11.63 -21.40
N THR A 68 -15.06 11.42 -20.79
CA THR A 68 -15.43 10.39 -20.85
C THR A 68 -16.26 10.35 -21.22
#